data_aed8b28be2181e058b41802b1050a812
#
_entry.id   aed8b28be2181e058b41802b1050a812
#
_cell.length_a   1.000
_cell.length_b   1.000
_cell.length_c   1.000
_cell.angle_alpha   90.00
_cell.angle_beta   90.00
_cell.angle_gamma   90.00
#
_symmetry.space_group_name_H-M   'P 1'
#
loop_
_entity.id
_entity.type
_entity.pdbx_description
1 polymer ?
#
loop_
_entity_poly.entity_id
_entity_poly.type
_entity_poly.pdbx_seq_one_letter_code
_entity_poly.pdbx_strand_id
1 'polypeptide(L)'
;MEQKIIREYSKEETKEFVNTVISEHYACKILNIKYVGGGSFGYVFMTEIPVAPYKLIVKACRLSGMYKCETNALRTLGDDTLIHIPTVYFTFEANDDIPMDFIVEEFIEGTDCFTDFKKIFLSKQKKQRFANDIADALAHWHSITNDKFGTLDNPEYDNWLDFYKPFAEDILNTAVKMYDEGKINHKTINTMQVAWNNFDFIFSEPIEHASLIHGDLNVMNVMSDGNLNITAIIDPLDCKWADNEFDLFQLRNLSGDFFNLYNTYKAKYPVSKNVDLKCAFYAVYHEIYCFISSGSNTEIILKTAVNRLRKELKKAGLLK
;
A
#
# COMPACT_ATOMS: atom_id res chain seq x y z
N MET A 1 -17.91 -7.63 4.25
CA MET A 1 -18.23 -8.60 3.17
C MET A 1 -17.09 -9.61 3.11
N GLU A 2 -17.35 -10.90 3.16
CA GLU A 2 -16.32 -11.90 2.88
C GLU A 2 -15.88 -11.72 1.43
N GLN A 3 -14.63 -11.32 1.24
CA GLN A 3 -14.01 -11.26 -0.10
C GLN A 3 -13.85 -12.70 -0.59
N LYS A 4 -14.66 -13.09 -1.57
CA LYS A 4 -14.50 -14.38 -2.23
C LYS A 4 -13.40 -14.27 -3.26
N ILE A 5 -12.43 -15.19 -3.19
CA ILE A 5 -11.45 -15.39 -4.28
C ILE A 5 -12.24 -15.75 -5.54
N ILE A 6 -12.12 -14.92 -6.58
CA ILE A 6 -12.59 -15.26 -7.91
C ILE A 6 -11.72 -16.41 -8.42
N ARG A 7 -12.28 -17.33 -9.21
CA ARG A 7 -11.52 -18.39 -9.88
C ARG A 7 -10.26 -17.81 -10.49
N GLU A 8 -9.11 -18.46 -10.30
CA GLU A 8 -7.86 -18.02 -10.93
C GLU A 8 -7.99 -18.17 -12.46
N TYR A 9 -7.91 -17.05 -13.16
CA TYR A 9 -7.78 -17.00 -14.61
C TYR A 9 -6.31 -16.78 -14.98
N SER A 10 -5.90 -17.36 -16.12
CA SER A 10 -4.58 -17.10 -16.69
C SER A 10 -4.48 -15.64 -17.17
N LYS A 11 -3.26 -15.18 -17.42
CA LYS A 11 -3.03 -13.84 -18.01
C LYS A 11 -3.68 -13.70 -19.39
N GLU A 12 -3.66 -14.77 -20.16
CA GLU A 12 -4.23 -14.83 -21.50
C GLU A 12 -5.74 -14.71 -21.46
N GLU A 13 -6.42 -15.50 -20.61
CA GLU A 13 -7.88 -15.39 -20.40
C GLU A 13 -8.26 -14.00 -19.93
N THR A 14 -7.52 -13.46 -18.93
CA THR A 14 -7.76 -12.11 -18.42
C THR A 14 -7.57 -11.04 -19.49
N LYS A 15 -6.57 -11.21 -20.37
CA LYS A 15 -6.35 -10.31 -21.52
C LYS A 15 -7.53 -10.29 -22.49
N GLU A 16 -8.18 -11.42 -22.71
CA GLU A 16 -9.38 -11.51 -23.53
C GLU A 16 -10.55 -10.77 -22.90
N PHE A 17 -10.74 -10.91 -21.58
CA PHE A 17 -11.75 -10.12 -20.86
C PHE A 17 -11.47 -8.60 -20.94
N VAL A 18 -10.21 -8.17 -20.74
CA VAL A 18 -9.81 -6.77 -20.93
C VAL A 18 -10.15 -6.29 -22.34
N ASN A 19 -9.87 -7.10 -23.37
CA ASN A 19 -10.21 -6.75 -24.74
C ASN A 19 -11.72 -6.52 -24.92
N THR A 20 -12.55 -7.40 -24.36
CA THR A 20 -14.01 -7.28 -24.46
C THR A 20 -14.50 -6.03 -23.73
N VAL A 21 -14.15 -5.86 -22.45
CA VAL A 21 -14.60 -4.73 -21.61
C VAL A 21 -14.23 -3.38 -22.24
N ILE A 22 -12.98 -3.23 -22.70
CA ILE A 22 -12.52 -1.95 -23.27
C ILE A 22 -13.12 -1.70 -24.65
N SER A 23 -13.20 -2.74 -25.51
CA SER A 23 -13.78 -2.58 -26.85
C SER A 23 -15.25 -2.22 -26.81
N GLU A 24 -16.01 -2.80 -25.90
CA GLU A 24 -17.44 -2.49 -25.71
C GLU A 24 -17.64 -1.09 -25.14
N HIS A 25 -16.89 -0.73 -24.08
CA HIS A 25 -17.04 0.57 -23.43
C HIS A 25 -16.72 1.73 -24.38
N TYR A 26 -15.62 1.64 -25.13
CA TYR A 26 -15.18 2.71 -26.04
C TYR A 26 -15.70 2.54 -27.48
N ALA A 27 -16.47 1.50 -27.77
CA ALA A 27 -16.97 1.16 -29.09
C ALA A 27 -15.87 1.19 -30.18
N CYS A 28 -14.69 0.67 -29.86
CA CYS A 28 -13.51 0.71 -30.72
C CYS A 28 -12.71 -0.59 -30.69
N LYS A 29 -11.90 -0.82 -31.73
CA LYS A 29 -10.94 -1.93 -31.73
C LYS A 29 -9.69 -1.50 -30.98
N ILE A 30 -9.22 -2.35 -30.06
CA ILE A 30 -7.98 -2.13 -29.31
C ILE A 30 -6.78 -2.24 -30.26
N LEU A 31 -5.83 -1.34 -30.11
CA LEU A 31 -4.57 -1.31 -30.84
C LEU A 31 -3.51 -2.22 -30.20
N ASN A 32 -3.42 -2.23 -28.89
CA ASN A 32 -2.43 -3.02 -28.14
C ASN A 32 -2.91 -3.29 -26.72
N ILE A 33 -2.61 -4.47 -26.18
CA ILE A 33 -2.77 -4.85 -24.76
C ILE A 33 -1.46 -5.47 -24.29
N LYS A 34 -0.82 -4.86 -23.32
CA LYS A 34 0.44 -5.32 -22.76
C LYS A 34 0.27 -5.56 -21.26
N TYR A 35 0.62 -6.75 -20.77
CA TYR A 35 0.80 -7.01 -19.35
C TYR A 35 1.96 -6.16 -18.82
N VAL A 36 1.73 -5.36 -17.79
CA VAL A 36 2.74 -4.44 -17.24
C VAL A 36 3.08 -4.74 -15.79
N GLY A 37 2.26 -5.51 -15.10
CA GLY A 37 2.49 -5.88 -13.72
C GLY A 37 1.31 -6.62 -13.11
N GLY A 38 1.38 -6.81 -11.82
CA GLY A 38 0.35 -7.43 -11.01
C GLY A 38 0.97 -8.00 -9.76
N GLY A 39 0.17 -8.18 -8.76
CA GLY A 39 0.57 -8.72 -7.47
C GLY A 39 -0.43 -9.76 -6.97
N SER A 40 -0.49 -9.88 -5.66
CA SER A 40 -1.40 -10.80 -4.97
C SER A 40 -2.88 -10.55 -5.30
N PHE A 41 -3.22 -9.31 -5.68
CA PHE A 41 -4.61 -8.87 -5.81
C PHE A 41 -5.11 -8.77 -7.26
N GLY A 42 -4.25 -8.92 -8.27
CA GLY A 42 -4.71 -8.88 -9.65
C GLY A 42 -3.62 -8.83 -10.72
N TYR A 43 -4.06 -8.66 -11.96
CA TYR A 43 -3.21 -8.40 -13.10
C TYR A 43 -3.40 -6.96 -13.59
N VAL A 44 -2.31 -6.34 -14.06
CA VAL A 44 -2.33 -4.98 -14.57
C VAL A 44 -1.92 -4.99 -16.03
N PHE A 45 -2.77 -4.39 -16.89
CA PHE A 45 -2.54 -4.27 -18.32
C PHE A 45 -2.53 -2.80 -18.74
N MET A 46 -1.56 -2.43 -19.56
CA MET A 46 -1.59 -1.20 -20.33
C MET A 46 -2.30 -1.47 -21.65
N THR A 47 -3.29 -0.66 -21.99
CA THR A 47 -4.13 -0.81 -23.18
C THR A 47 -4.07 0.46 -24.02
N GLU A 48 -3.85 0.32 -25.33
CA GLU A 48 -3.86 1.41 -26.29
C GLU A 48 -5.09 1.33 -27.18
N ILE A 49 -5.81 2.45 -27.31
CA ILE A 49 -7.05 2.57 -28.09
C ILE A 49 -6.96 3.77 -29.05
N PRO A 50 -7.72 3.78 -30.19
CA PRO A 50 -7.63 4.84 -31.20
C PRO A 50 -8.39 6.12 -30.85
N VAL A 51 -9.07 6.16 -29.71
CA VAL A 51 -9.85 7.32 -29.21
C VAL A 51 -9.30 7.80 -27.87
N ALA A 52 -9.65 9.01 -27.46
CA ALA A 52 -9.28 9.48 -26.12
C ALA A 52 -9.82 8.53 -25.03
N PRO A 53 -9.02 8.24 -24.00
CA PRO A 53 -7.74 8.85 -23.61
C PRO A 53 -6.48 8.23 -24.26
N TYR A 54 -6.60 7.41 -25.26
CA TYR A 54 -5.56 6.74 -26.08
C TYR A 54 -4.76 5.65 -25.35
N LYS A 55 -4.43 5.84 -24.08
CA LYS A 55 -3.75 4.85 -23.22
C LYS A 55 -4.47 4.72 -21.89
N LEU A 56 -4.59 3.51 -21.41
CA LEU A 56 -5.31 3.13 -20.20
C LEU A 56 -4.49 2.15 -19.38
N ILE A 57 -4.66 2.19 -18.07
CA ILE A 57 -4.35 1.08 -17.17
C ILE A 57 -5.64 0.35 -16.84
N VAL A 58 -5.60 -0.98 -16.96
CA VAL A 58 -6.71 -1.86 -16.62
C VAL A 58 -6.24 -2.83 -15.54
N LYS A 59 -6.77 -2.67 -14.35
CA LYS A 59 -6.53 -3.57 -13.21
C LYS A 59 -7.63 -4.61 -13.15
N ALA A 60 -7.26 -5.88 -13.27
CA ALA A 60 -8.16 -7.02 -13.17
C ALA A 60 -8.10 -7.58 -11.75
N CYS A 61 -9.16 -7.44 -10.98
CA CYS A 61 -9.20 -7.78 -9.57
C CYS A 61 -9.41 -9.28 -9.34
N ARG A 62 -8.59 -9.91 -8.49
CA ARG A 62 -8.77 -11.32 -8.08
C ARG A 62 -9.79 -11.50 -6.98
N LEU A 63 -10.09 -10.46 -6.23
CA LEU A 63 -11.06 -10.48 -5.14
C LEU A 63 -12.31 -9.70 -5.56
N SER A 64 -13.46 -10.31 -5.38
CA SER A 64 -14.75 -9.67 -5.66
C SER A 64 -14.94 -8.42 -4.81
N GLY A 65 -15.35 -7.32 -5.44
CA GLY A 65 -15.65 -6.06 -4.76
C GLY A 65 -14.42 -5.22 -4.37
N MET A 66 -13.19 -5.72 -4.57
CA MET A 66 -11.97 -4.97 -4.27
C MET A 66 -11.88 -3.67 -5.07
N TYR A 67 -12.40 -3.66 -6.30
CA TYR A 67 -12.46 -2.48 -7.14
C TYR A 67 -13.16 -1.28 -6.48
N LYS A 68 -14.16 -1.53 -5.63
CA LYS A 68 -14.90 -0.46 -4.92
C LYS A 68 -13.99 0.26 -3.93
N CYS A 69 -13.22 -0.51 -3.14
CA CYS A 69 -12.32 0.04 -2.13
C CYS A 69 -11.22 0.88 -2.80
N GLU A 70 -10.55 0.35 -3.82
CA GLU A 70 -9.47 1.05 -4.51
C GLU A 70 -9.97 2.29 -5.28
N THR A 71 -11.12 2.18 -5.94
CA THR A 71 -11.73 3.32 -6.64
C THR A 71 -12.10 4.44 -5.68
N ASN A 72 -12.67 4.09 -4.51
CA ASN A 72 -12.99 5.08 -3.49
C ASN A 72 -11.73 5.73 -2.93
N ALA A 73 -10.68 4.94 -2.67
CA ALA A 73 -9.40 5.44 -2.20
C ALA A 73 -8.76 6.42 -3.20
N LEU A 74 -8.68 6.06 -4.50
CA LEU A 74 -8.15 6.94 -5.54
C LEU A 74 -8.91 8.27 -5.63
N ARG A 75 -10.24 8.22 -5.56
CA ARG A 75 -11.09 9.43 -5.57
C ARG A 75 -10.87 10.29 -4.33
N THR A 76 -10.92 9.68 -3.14
CA THR A 76 -10.77 10.40 -1.86
C THR A 76 -9.41 11.09 -1.76
N LEU A 77 -8.32 10.40 -2.11
CA LEU A 77 -6.98 10.99 -2.11
C LEU A 77 -6.80 12.03 -3.21
N GLY A 78 -7.50 11.87 -4.35
CA GLY A 78 -7.43 12.79 -5.48
C GLY A 78 -8.26 14.07 -5.31
N ASP A 79 -9.27 14.07 -4.44
CA ASP A 79 -10.15 15.24 -4.22
C ASP A 79 -9.40 16.43 -3.62
N ASP A 80 -8.40 16.17 -2.75
CA ASP A 80 -7.53 17.19 -2.17
C ASP A 80 -6.10 16.66 -2.05
N THR A 81 -5.25 17.02 -3.02
CA THR A 81 -3.90 16.46 -3.15
C THR A 81 -2.87 17.45 -3.68
N LEU A 82 -1.62 17.31 -3.23
CA LEU A 82 -0.46 18.06 -3.75
C LEU A 82 0.23 17.35 -4.92
N ILE A 83 -0.06 16.06 -5.12
CA ILE A 83 0.53 15.21 -6.16
C ILE A 83 -0.59 14.52 -6.91
N HIS A 84 -0.44 14.40 -8.22
CA HIS A 84 -1.43 13.75 -9.07
C HIS A 84 -1.74 12.32 -8.62
N ILE A 85 -3.02 12.00 -8.57
CA ILE A 85 -3.58 10.66 -8.34
C ILE A 85 -4.30 10.23 -9.62
N PRO A 86 -4.11 9.00 -10.12
CA PRO A 86 -4.73 8.56 -11.37
C PRO A 86 -6.25 8.71 -11.36
N THR A 87 -6.79 9.25 -12.43
CA THR A 87 -8.23 9.34 -12.63
C THR A 87 -8.81 7.96 -12.94
N VAL A 88 -9.82 7.53 -12.21
CA VAL A 88 -10.60 6.35 -12.53
C VAL A 88 -11.63 6.72 -13.60
N TYR A 89 -11.50 6.16 -14.81
CA TYR A 89 -12.42 6.41 -15.91
C TYR A 89 -13.73 5.67 -15.72
N PHE A 90 -13.66 4.38 -15.45
CA PHE A 90 -14.81 3.56 -15.09
C PHE A 90 -14.39 2.28 -14.37
N THR A 91 -15.37 1.58 -13.83
CA THR A 91 -15.22 0.24 -13.25
C THR A 91 -16.17 -0.72 -13.95
N PHE A 92 -15.80 -1.99 -13.99
CA PHE A 92 -16.65 -3.06 -14.47
C PHE A 92 -16.85 -4.09 -13.36
N GLU A 93 -18.10 -4.42 -13.07
CA GLU A 93 -18.45 -5.45 -12.09
C GLU A 93 -18.66 -6.77 -12.81
N ALA A 94 -18.10 -7.85 -12.23
CA ALA A 94 -18.19 -9.20 -12.78
C ALA A 94 -19.63 -9.61 -13.07
N ASN A 95 -19.83 -10.31 -14.19
CA ASN A 95 -21.09 -10.91 -14.61
C ASN A 95 -20.88 -12.34 -15.12
N ASP A 96 -21.93 -12.98 -15.64
CA ASP A 96 -21.87 -14.37 -16.12
C ASP A 96 -20.92 -14.57 -17.30
N ASP A 97 -20.76 -13.57 -18.17
CA ASP A 97 -19.90 -13.62 -19.36
C ASP A 97 -18.46 -13.25 -19.04
N ILE A 98 -18.26 -12.28 -18.14
CA ILE A 98 -16.94 -11.78 -17.71
C ILE A 98 -16.90 -11.84 -16.17
N PRO A 99 -16.44 -12.97 -15.60
CA PRO A 99 -16.52 -13.23 -14.17
C PRO A 99 -15.36 -12.61 -13.37
N MET A 100 -15.00 -11.37 -13.69
CA MET A 100 -13.90 -10.64 -13.07
C MET A 100 -14.21 -9.14 -13.03
N ASP A 101 -13.90 -8.51 -11.88
CA ASP A 101 -14.03 -7.07 -11.72
C ASP A 101 -12.83 -6.33 -12.33
N PHE A 102 -13.05 -5.13 -12.88
CA PHE A 102 -11.99 -4.28 -13.42
C PHE A 102 -12.09 -2.84 -12.92
N ILE A 103 -10.92 -2.23 -12.76
CA ILE A 103 -10.73 -0.78 -12.63
C ILE A 103 -10.04 -0.31 -13.91
N VAL A 104 -10.58 0.70 -14.55
CA VAL A 104 -9.96 1.34 -15.72
C VAL A 104 -9.58 2.75 -15.35
N GLU A 105 -8.29 3.00 -15.36
CA GLU A 105 -7.71 4.25 -14.85
C GLU A 105 -6.71 4.87 -15.83
N GLU A 106 -6.31 6.08 -15.50
CA GLU A 106 -5.36 6.86 -16.26
C GLU A 106 -4.01 6.17 -16.34
N PHE A 107 -3.43 6.16 -17.55
CA PHE A 107 -2.05 5.75 -17.74
C PHE A 107 -1.10 6.89 -17.34
N ILE A 108 -0.25 6.63 -16.37
CA ILE A 108 0.74 7.59 -15.89
C ILE A 108 2.08 7.35 -16.57
N GLU A 109 2.61 8.38 -17.21
CA GLU A 109 3.96 8.34 -17.77
C GLU A 109 5.02 8.37 -16.65
N GLY A 110 6.05 7.55 -16.81
CA GLY A 110 7.14 7.43 -15.84
C GLY A 110 7.38 5.98 -15.41
N THR A 111 8.19 5.83 -14.39
CA THR A 111 8.50 4.55 -13.75
C THR A 111 8.56 4.71 -12.24
N ASP A 112 8.33 3.64 -11.51
CA ASP A 112 8.58 3.62 -10.07
C ASP A 112 10.09 3.60 -9.75
N CYS A 113 10.44 3.88 -8.50
CA CYS A 113 11.84 3.96 -8.08
C CYS A 113 12.45 2.60 -7.71
N PHE A 114 11.64 1.55 -7.62
CA PHE A 114 12.13 0.19 -7.38
C PHE A 114 12.50 -0.50 -8.69
N THR A 115 11.63 -0.42 -9.69
CA THR A 115 11.84 -1.01 -11.03
C THR A 115 12.94 -0.26 -11.78
N ASP A 116 12.94 1.08 -11.75
CA ASP A 116 14.03 1.89 -12.30
C ASP A 116 15.13 2.15 -11.25
N PHE A 117 15.86 1.10 -10.96
CA PHE A 117 16.95 1.11 -9.98
C PHE A 117 18.02 2.18 -10.24
N LYS A 118 18.14 2.70 -11.46
CA LYS A 118 19.10 3.77 -11.78
C LYS A 118 18.82 5.05 -11.00
N LYS A 119 17.59 5.29 -10.59
CA LYS A 119 17.18 6.46 -9.82
C LYS A 119 17.89 6.60 -8.47
N ILE A 120 18.33 5.50 -7.84
CA ILE A 120 19.10 5.54 -6.58
C ILE A 120 20.46 6.22 -6.73
N PHE A 121 21.02 6.26 -7.95
CA PHE A 121 22.32 6.90 -8.24
C PHE A 121 22.20 8.38 -8.62
N LEU A 122 20.99 8.93 -8.67
CA LEU A 122 20.78 10.35 -8.92
C LEU A 122 21.34 11.21 -7.79
N SER A 123 21.57 12.49 -8.09
CA SER A 123 22.18 13.44 -7.15
C SER A 123 21.40 13.53 -5.83
N LYS A 124 22.12 13.83 -4.74
CA LYS A 124 21.52 14.04 -3.42
C LYS A 124 20.42 15.12 -3.47
N GLN A 125 20.61 16.18 -4.26
CA GLN A 125 19.61 17.24 -4.41
C GLN A 125 18.29 16.73 -5.01
N LYS A 126 18.35 15.90 -6.08
CA LYS A 126 17.16 15.32 -6.70
C LYS A 126 16.41 14.40 -5.73
N LYS A 127 17.16 13.55 -5.02
CA LYS A 127 16.58 12.66 -4.00
C LYS A 127 15.97 13.43 -2.84
N GLN A 128 16.59 14.51 -2.40
CA GLN A 128 16.05 15.32 -1.32
C GLN A 128 14.76 16.06 -1.74
N ARG A 129 14.69 16.56 -2.98
CA ARG A 129 13.44 17.13 -3.52
C ARG A 129 12.35 16.07 -3.54
N PHE A 130 12.61 14.92 -4.15
CA PHE A 130 11.68 13.79 -4.21
C PHE A 130 11.16 13.38 -2.82
N ALA A 131 12.05 13.30 -1.82
CA ALA A 131 11.68 12.99 -0.46
C ALA A 131 10.83 14.09 0.19
N ASN A 132 11.13 15.37 -0.11
CA ASN A 132 10.33 16.48 0.39
C ASN A 132 8.92 16.47 -0.20
N ASP A 133 8.80 16.24 -1.51
CA ASP A 133 7.51 16.23 -2.20
C ASP A 133 6.60 15.09 -1.66
N ILE A 134 7.17 13.90 -1.42
CA ILE A 134 6.44 12.79 -0.78
C ILE A 134 6.04 13.12 0.66
N ALA A 135 6.97 13.68 1.45
CA ALA A 135 6.68 14.04 2.83
C ALA A 135 5.58 15.10 2.93
N ASP A 136 5.58 16.08 2.01
CA ASP A 136 4.56 17.13 1.95
C ASP A 136 3.20 16.58 1.54
N ALA A 137 3.15 15.68 0.55
CA ALA A 137 1.92 15.02 0.13
C ALA A 137 1.30 14.18 1.25
N LEU A 138 2.12 13.37 1.94
CA LEU A 138 1.63 12.60 3.10
C LEU A 138 1.13 13.51 4.22
N ALA A 139 1.89 14.55 4.59
CA ALA A 139 1.47 15.46 5.65
C ALA A 139 0.19 16.20 5.28
N HIS A 140 -0.02 16.50 4.01
CA HIS A 140 -1.26 17.09 3.52
C HIS A 140 -2.45 16.13 3.74
N TRP A 141 -2.38 14.89 3.28
CA TRP A 141 -3.43 13.89 3.53
C TRP A 141 -3.63 13.62 5.02
N HIS A 142 -2.55 13.52 5.80
CA HIS A 142 -2.64 13.35 7.25
C HIS A 142 -3.31 14.51 7.98
N SER A 143 -3.38 15.70 7.38
CA SER A 143 -4.11 16.85 7.92
C SER A 143 -5.62 16.79 7.65
N ILE A 144 -6.05 15.93 6.72
CA ILE A 144 -7.46 15.64 6.47
C ILE A 144 -7.89 14.61 7.52
N THR A 145 -8.84 14.97 8.37
CA THR A 145 -9.23 14.16 9.52
C THR A 145 -10.71 13.81 9.51
N ASN A 146 -11.04 12.72 10.19
CA ASN A 146 -12.41 12.28 10.44
C ASN A 146 -12.62 12.12 11.96
N ASP A 147 -13.87 12.13 12.39
CA ASP A 147 -14.26 11.91 13.79
C ASP A 147 -14.06 10.46 14.25
N LYS A 148 -14.03 9.51 13.30
CA LYS A 148 -13.94 8.07 13.55
C LYS A 148 -12.79 7.44 12.76
N PHE A 149 -12.19 6.42 13.36
CA PHE A 149 -11.20 5.54 12.73
C PHE A 149 -11.88 4.36 12.02
N GLY A 150 -11.22 3.77 11.03
CA GLY A 150 -11.70 2.61 10.32
C GLY A 150 -11.55 2.70 8.80
N THR A 151 -12.36 1.94 8.07
CA THR A 151 -12.36 1.97 6.60
C THR A 151 -12.85 3.31 6.07
N LEU A 152 -12.50 3.66 4.82
CA LEU A 152 -12.96 4.92 4.19
C LEU A 152 -14.49 5.02 4.17
N ASP A 153 -15.16 3.93 3.81
CA ASP A 153 -16.61 3.92 3.59
C ASP A 153 -17.41 3.87 4.89
N ASN A 154 -16.86 3.28 5.95
CA ASN A 154 -17.57 3.06 7.20
C ASN A 154 -16.61 3.13 8.40
N PRO A 155 -16.16 4.33 8.79
CA PRO A 155 -15.37 4.51 10.00
C PRO A 155 -16.28 4.42 11.23
N GLU A 156 -16.01 3.46 12.13
CA GLU A 156 -16.90 3.13 13.25
C GLU A 156 -16.28 3.35 14.63
N TYR A 157 -14.94 3.42 14.72
CA TYR A 157 -14.22 3.37 16.00
C TYR A 157 -13.87 4.77 16.52
N ASP A 158 -14.08 4.99 17.82
CA ASP A 158 -13.70 6.24 18.48
C ASP A 158 -12.18 6.33 18.75
N ASN A 159 -11.49 5.19 18.75
CA ASN A 159 -10.08 5.08 19.03
C ASN A 159 -9.41 4.15 18.01
N TRP A 160 -8.21 4.55 17.56
CA TRP A 160 -7.43 3.72 16.64
C TRP A 160 -7.11 2.33 17.20
N LEU A 161 -6.78 2.24 18.50
CA LEU A 161 -6.41 0.97 19.10
C LEU A 161 -7.59 0.02 19.25
N ASP A 162 -8.82 0.51 19.33
CA ASP A 162 -10.02 -0.33 19.33
C ASP A 162 -10.21 -1.03 17.97
N PHE A 163 -9.77 -0.39 16.88
CA PHE A 163 -9.72 -0.97 15.55
C PHE A 163 -8.49 -1.86 15.36
N TYR A 164 -7.30 -1.34 15.69
CA TYR A 164 -6.04 -1.97 15.30
C TYR A 164 -5.60 -3.11 16.21
N LYS A 165 -5.81 -3.02 17.54
CA LYS A 165 -5.34 -4.03 18.51
C LYS A 165 -5.94 -5.40 18.26
N PRO A 166 -7.28 -5.58 18.06
CA PRO A 166 -7.85 -6.86 17.70
C PRO A 166 -7.33 -7.44 16.38
N PHE A 167 -7.13 -6.59 15.38
CA PHE A 167 -6.53 -6.97 14.10
C PHE A 167 -5.09 -7.48 14.27
N ALA A 168 -4.26 -6.79 15.02
CA ALA A 168 -2.89 -7.19 15.30
C ALA A 168 -2.82 -8.48 16.14
N GLU A 169 -3.75 -8.67 17.08
CA GLU A 169 -3.86 -9.91 17.87
C GLU A 169 -4.17 -11.13 16.99
N ASP A 170 -5.09 -10.98 16.05
CA ASP A 170 -5.42 -12.06 15.11
C ASP A 170 -4.23 -12.43 14.20
N ILE A 171 -3.49 -11.41 13.72
CA ILE A 171 -2.23 -11.63 12.99
C ILE A 171 -1.22 -12.41 13.85
N LEU A 172 -1.05 -12.05 15.12
CA LEU A 172 -0.13 -12.75 16.01
C LEU A 172 -0.56 -14.20 16.25
N ASN A 173 -1.86 -14.43 16.51
CA ASN A 173 -2.42 -15.76 16.70
C ASN A 173 -2.22 -16.65 15.46
N THR A 174 -2.38 -16.08 14.27
CA THR A 174 -2.11 -16.78 13.01
C THR A 174 -0.61 -17.01 12.81
N ALA A 175 0.25 -16.04 13.16
CA ALA A 175 1.70 -16.19 13.11
C ALA A 175 2.21 -17.32 14.02
N VAL A 176 1.59 -17.53 15.20
CA VAL A 176 1.91 -18.69 16.07
C VAL A 176 1.65 -20.00 15.33
N LYS A 177 0.50 -20.14 14.67
CA LYS A 177 0.19 -21.34 13.86
C LYS A 177 1.18 -21.51 12.71
N MET A 178 1.53 -20.42 12.03
CA MET A 178 2.52 -20.42 10.95
C MET A 178 3.92 -20.85 11.44
N TYR A 179 4.28 -20.52 12.66
CA TYR A 179 5.52 -20.99 13.28
C TYR A 179 5.47 -22.50 13.56
N ASP A 180 4.38 -23.00 14.11
CA ASP A 180 4.19 -24.44 14.38
C ASP A 180 4.21 -25.26 13.07
N GLU A 181 3.75 -24.68 11.97
CA GLU A 181 3.81 -25.26 10.62
C GLU A 181 5.19 -25.07 9.92
N GLY A 182 6.15 -24.40 10.55
CA GLY A 182 7.49 -24.15 9.99
C GLY A 182 7.53 -23.08 8.88
N LYS A 183 6.47 -22.30 8.69
CA LYS A 183 6.38 -21.23 7.66
C LYS A 183 7.14 -19.98 8.03
N ILE A 184 7.29 -19.68 9.32
CA ILE A 184 8.11 -18.59 9.85
C ILE A 184 9.07 -19.11 10.91
N ASN A 185 10.19 -18.40 11.11
CA ASN A 185 11.22 -18.85 12.03
C ASN A 185 11.02 -18.34 13.46
N HIS A 186 11.71 -18.99 14.43
CA HIS A 186 11.66 -18.63 15.86
C HIS A 186 11.98 -17.15 16.12
N LYS A 187 12.93 -16.56 15.38
CA LYS A 187 13.30 -15.16 15.56
C LYS A 187 12.13 -14.23 15.27
N THR A 188 11.36 -14.50 14.21
CA THR A 188 10.20 -13.73 13.81
C THR A 188 9.12 -13.82 14.90
N ILE A 189 8.67 -15.01 15.26
CA ILE A 189 7.58 -15.16 16.23
C ILE A 189 7.96 -14.64 17.62
N ASN A 190 9.18 -14.90 18.10
CA ASN A 190 9.67 -14.36 19.38
C ASN A 190 9.68 -12.83 19.37
N THR A 191 10.07 -12.21 18.25
CA THR A 191 10.08 -10.74 18.14
C THR A 191 8.68 -10.16 18.21
N MET A 192 7.71 -10.79 17.52
CA MET A 192 6.30 -10.39 17.56
C MET A 192 5.72 -10.51 18.97
N GLN A 193 5.97 -11.64 19.66
CA GLN A 193 5.49 -11.86 21.02
C GLN A 193 6.08 -10.86 22.02
N VAL A 194 7.39 -10.55 21.93
CA VAL A 194 8.00 -9.52 22.78
C VAL A 194 7.38 -8.15 22.52
N ALA A 195 7.17 -7.79 21.26
CA ALA A 195 6.53 -6.53 20.90
C ALA A 195 5.08 -6.48 21.39
N TRP A 196 4.32 -7.56 21.23
CA TRP A 196 2.95 -7.67 21.73
C TRP A 196 2.84 -7.52 23.25
N ASN A 197 3.72 -8.17 24.00
CA ASN A 197 3.75 -8.05 25.46
C ASN A 197 4.08 -6.64 25.95
N ASN A 198 4.56 -5.78 25.04
CA ASN A 198 4.86 -4.37 25.31
C ASN A 198 3.99 -3.42 24.48
N PHE A 199 2.84 -3.90 24.00
CA PHE A 199 1.94 -3.14 23.12
C PHE A 199 1.58 -1.78 23.72
N ASP A 200 1.13 -1.75 24.98
CA ASP A 200 0.70 -0.52 25.63
C ASP A 200 1.86 0.49 25.84
N PHE A 201 3.10 0.01 25.96
CA PHE A 201 4.27 0.88 25.94
C PHE A 201 4.54 1.46 24.55
N ILE A 202 4.44 0.63 23.50
CA ILE A 202 4.67 1.03 22.10
C ILE A 202 3.66 2.09 21.68
N PHE A 203 2.40 1.93 22.07
CA PHE A 203 1.26 2.80 21.76
C PHE A 203 0.85 3.68 22.95
N SER A 204 1.82 4.10 23.77
CA SER A 204 1.55 4.88 24.99
C SER A 204 1.14 6.34 24.75
N GLU A 205 1.45 6.88 23.58
CA GLU A 205 1.01 8.23 23.22
C GLU A 205 -0.37 8.18 22.54
N PRO A 206 -1.30 9.09 22.90
CA PRO A 206 -2.63 9.10 22.31
C PRO A 206 -2.56 9.40 20.80
N ILE A 207 -3.45 8.76 20.03
CA ILE A 207 -3.67 9.04 18.63
C ILE A 207 -4.95 9.86 18.56
N GLU A 208 -4.78 11.18 18.46
CA GLU A 208 -5.87 12.13 18.70
C GLU A 208 -6.84 12.25 17.53
N HIS A 209 -6.38 11.98 16.30
CA HIS A 209 -7.16 12.21 15.09
C HIS A 209 -7.09 11.01 14.15
N ALA A 210 -8.23 10.67 13.58
CA ALA A 210 -8.33 9.73 12.48
C ALA A 210 -7.90 10.44 11.19
N SER A 211 -6.63 10.30 10.81
CA SER A 211 -6.08 10.92 9.61
C SER A 211 -6.37 10.09 8.36
N LEU A 212 -6.56 10.75 7.22
CA LEU A 212 -6.56 10.09 5.92
C LEU A 212 -5.15 9.58 5.61
N ILE A 213 -5.00 8.28 5.42
CA ILE A 213 -3.73 7.66 5.06
C ILE A 213 -3.80 6.99 3.68
N HIS A 214 -2.68 6.89 2.99
CA HIS A 214 -2.57 6.09 1.77
C HIS A 214 -2.55 4.58 2.07
N GLY A 215 -1.92 4.19 3.17
CA GLY A 215 -1.85 2.82 3.70
C GLY A 215 -0.79 1.93 3.06
N ASP A 216 -0.34 2.24 1.84
CA ASP A 216 0.72 1.48 1.13
C ASP A 216 1.70 2.38 0.36
N LEU A 217 2.04 3.57 0.87
CA LEU A 217 2.94 4.48 0.17
C LEU A 217 4.41 4.07 0.31
N ASN A 218 4.83 3.15 -0.51
CA ASN A 218 6.23 2.77 -0.71
C ASN A 218 6.73 3.27 -2.09
N VAL A 219 8.03 3.08 -2.38
CA VAL A 219 8.64 3.59 -3.61
C VAL A 219 8.17 2.94 -4.91
N MET A 220 7.47 1.80 -4.85
CA MET A 220 6.84 1.18 -6.03
C MET A 220 5.55 1.91 -6.41
N ASN A 221 4.91 2.58 -5.45
CA ASN A 221 3.65 3.29 -5.63
C ASN A 221 3.86 4.79 -5.93
N VAL A 222 5.12 5.21 -6.19
CA VAL A 222 5.46 6.58 -6.60
C VAL A 222 6.02 6.57 -8.02
N MET A 223 5.23 7.03 -8.97
CA MET A 223 5.64 7.19 -10.36
C MET A 223 6.43 8.49 -10.52
N SER A 224 7.53 8.44 -11.30
CA SER A 224 8.37 9.63 -11.54
C SER A 224 9.10 9.54 -12.88
N ASP A 225 9.51 10.69 -13.39
CA ASP A 225 10.38 10.76 -14.57
C ASP A 225 11.84 10.36 -14.25
N GLY A 226 12.70 10.37 -15.25
CA GLY A 226 14.12 10.05 -15.11
C GLY A 226 14.92 11.05 -14.23
N ASN A 227 14.31 12.14 -13.77
CA ASN A 227 14.89 13.16 -12.90
C ASN A 227 14.32 13.18 -11.49
N LEU A 228 13.48 12.16 -11.13
CA LEU A 228 12.71 12.12 -9.88
C LEU A 228 11.73 13.30 -9.72
N ASN A 229 11.15 13.80 -10.81
CA ASN A 229 9.94 14.60 -10.72
C ASN A 229 8.78 13.63 -10.61
N ILE A 230 8.01 13.72 -9.53
CA ILE A 230 6.87 12.83 -9.29
C ILE A 230 5.80 13.13 -10.35
N THR A 231 5.30 12.09 -11.00
CA THR A 231 4.21 12.19 -12.00
C THR A 231 2.88 11.75 -11.42
N ALA A 232 2.87 10.80 -10.49
CA ALA A 232 1.69 10.41 -9.71
C ALA A 232 2.07 9.54 -8.50
N ILE A 233 1.12 9.41 -7.57
CA ILE A 233 1.09 8.35 -6.55
C ILE A 233 -0.07 7.41 -6.89
N ILE A 234 0.16 6.10 -6.81
CA ILE A 234 -0.74 5.02 -7.27
C ILE A 234 -0.98 3.98 -6.17
N ASP A 235 -1.96 3.10 -6.38
CA ASP A 235 -2.22 1.89 -5.56
C ASP A 235 -2.50 2.14 -4.07
N PRO A 236 -3.50 2.95 -3.69
CA PRO A 236 -3.84 3.21 -2.29
C PRO A 236 -4.76 2.10 -1.71
N LEU A 237 -4.33 0.83 -1.80
CA LEU A 237 -5.17 -0.33 -1.46
C LEU A 237 -5.59 -0.40 0.01
N ASP A 238 -4.80 0.17 0.91
CA ASP A 238 -5.07 0.14 2.36
C ASP A 238 -5.43 1.53 2.93
N CYS A 239 -5.93 2.41 2.06
CA CYS A 239 -6.39 3.75 2.40
C CYS A 239 -7.55 3.70 3.40
N LYS A 240 -7.45 4.45 4.47
CA LYS A 240 -8.41 4.45 5.58
C LYS A 240 -8.25 5.68 6.48
N TRP A 241 -9.13 5.82 7.46
CA TRP A 241 -9.02 6.78 8.56
C TRP A 241 -8.26 6.14 9.72
N ALA A 242 -7.03 6.55 9.94
CA ALA A 242 -6.08 5.82 10.79
C ALA A 242 -5.13 6.72 11.57
N ASP A 243 -4.24 6.08 12.34
CA ASP A 243 -3.01 6.68 12.83
C ASP A 243 -2.12 7.09 11.64
N ASN A 244 -1.84 8.38 11.51
CA ASN A 244 -1.00 8.89 10.43
C ASN A 244 0.42 8.27 10.41
N GLU A 245 0.94 7.83 11.54
CA GLU A 245 2.24 7.16 11.61
C GLU A 245 2.21 5.74 11.01
N PHE A 246 1.01 5.20 10.72
CA PHE A 246 0.88 3.93 10.00
C PHE A 246 1.47 4.02 8.57
N ASP A 247 1.35 5.14 7.87
CA ASP A 247 1.98 5.32 6.55
C ASP A 247 3.52 5.34 6.62
N LEU A 248 4.09 5.72 7.75
CA LEU A 248 5.52 6.02 7.83
C LEU A 248 6.42 4.78 7.75
N PHE A 249 5.93 3.59 8.12
CA PHE A 249 6.75 2.39 7.98
C PHE A 249 6.98 2.03 6.51
N GLN A 250 6.02 2.31 5.64
CA GLN A 250 6.09 2.06 4.20
C GLN A 250 7.20 2.89 3.52
N LEU A 251 7.46 4.08 4.02
CA LEU A 251 8.55 4.94 3.52
C LEU A 251 9.94 4.33 3.68
N ARG A 252 10.06 3.25 4.44
CA ARG A 252 11.32 2.51 4.64
C ARG A 252 11.35 1.18 3.90
N ASN A 253 10.25 0.76 3.32
CA ASN A 253 10.17 -0.49 2.60
C ASN A 253 10.91 -0.40 1.25
N LEU A 254 11.33 -1.57 0.75
CA LEU A 254 12.05 -1.71 -0.51
C LEU A 254 13.29 -0.79 -0.53
N SER A 255 13.34 0.15 -1.46
CA SER A 255 14.46 1.08 -1.62
C SER A 255 14.23 2.47 -0.98
N GLY A 256 13.18 2.65 -0.18
CA GLY A 256 12.82 3.94 0.43
C GLY A 256 13.93 4.59 1.27
N ASP A 257 14.70 3.79 2.00
CA ASP A 257 15.86 4.28 2.77
C ASP A 257 16.95 4.92 1.87
N PHE A 258 17.10 4.51 0.59
CA PHE A 258 18.04 5.14 -0.35
C PHE A 258 17.65 6.57 -0.75
N PHE A 259 16.36 6.88 -0.64
CA PHE A 259 15.80 8.21 -0.88
C PHE A 259 15.61 9.00 0.41
N ASN A 260 15.89 8.42 1.58
CA ASN A 260 15.76 9.05 2.89
C ASN A 260 14.34 9.53 3.22
N LEU A 261 13.32 8.85 2.70
CA LEU A 261 11.92 9.30 2.79
C LEU A 261 11.46 9.46 4.25
N TYR A 262 11.61 8.42 5.06
CA TYR A 262 11.20 8.40 6.45
C TYR A 262 11.85 9.51 7.30
N ASN A 263 13.18 9.67 7.19
CA ASN A 263 13.88 10.70 7.97
C ASN A 263 13.52 12.12 7.50
N THR A 264 13.21 12.28 6.21
CA THR A 264 12.74 13.56 5.68
C THR A 264 11.39 13.94 6.28
N TYR A 265 10.44 13.01 6.34
CA TYR A 265 9.16 13.24 7.00
C TYR A 265 9.36 13.62 8.48
N LYS A 266 10.09 12.82 9.23
CA LYS A 266 10.38 13.08 10.66
C LYS A 266 11.06 14.41 10.94
N ALA A 267 11.87 14.89 10.01
CA ALA A 267 12.56 16.18 10.17
C ALA A 267 11.64 17.39 9.91
N LYS A 268 10.56 17.18 9.15
CA LYS A 268 9.63 18.26 8.74
C LYS A 268 8.37 18.33 9.57
N TYR A 269 7.88 17.17 10.04
CA TYR A 269 6.56 17.02 10.64
C TYR A 269 6.64 16.38 12.02
N PRO A 270 5.73 16.76 12.95
CA PRO A 270 5.66 16.17 14.27
C PRO A 270 5.38 14.66 14.20
N VAL A 271 6.03 13.91 15.08
CA VAL A 271 5.83 12.48 15.28
C VAL A 271 5.89 12.13 16.75
N SER A 272 5.31 10.99 17.14
CA SER A 272 5.37 10.51 18.52
C SER A 272 6.81 10.18 18.97
N LYS A 273 7.06 10.17 20.28
CA LYS A 273 8.38 9.81 20.83
C LYS A 273 8.78 8.39 20.49
N ASN A 274 7.79 7.50 20.42
CA ASN A 274 7.99 6.09 20.14
C ASN A 274 7.84 5.74 18.65
N VAL A 275 7.79 6.71 17.73
CA VAL A 275 7.52 6.50 16.29
C VAL A 275 8.42 5.43 15.66
N ASP A 276 9.72 5.39 15.97
CA ASP A 276 10.63 4.39 15.40
C ASP A 276 10.23 2.96 15.80
N LEU A 277 9.83 2.77 17.07
CA LEU A 277 9.38 1.48 17.59
C LEU A 277 7.98 1.14 17.08
N LYS A 278 7.06 2.11 17.06
CA LYS A 278 5.69 1.97 16.55
C LYS A 278 5.69 1.59 15.07
N CYS A 279 6.44 2.31 14.23
CA CYS A 279 6.60 1.96 12.81
C CYS A 279 7.24 0.58 12.60
N ALA A 280 8.20 0.21 13.43
CA ALA A 280 8.81 -1.13 13.34
C ALA A 280 7.83 -2.24 13.75
N PHE A 281 6.92 -1.98 14.69
CA PHE A 281 5.81 -2.86 15.04
C PHE A 281 4.87 -3.01 13.84
N TYR A 282 4.36 -1.89 13.31
CA TYR A 282 3.48 -1.89 12.13
C TYR A 282 4.09 -2.68 10.97
N ALA A 283 5.37 -2.44 10.66
CA ALA A 283 6.04 -3.11 9.55
C ALA A 283 6.03 -4.65 9.68
N VAL A 284 6.36 -5.21 10.84
CA VAL A 284 6.40 -6.68 11.02
C VAL A 284 4.99 -7.28 10.94
N TYR A 285 4.02 -6.64 11.59
CA TYR A 285 2.64 -7.14 11.59
C TYR A 285 2.01 -7.03 10.20
N HIS A 286 2.28 -5.94 9.47
CA HIS A 286 1.84 -5.79 8.08
C HIS A 286 2.45 -6.85 7.14
N GLU A 287 3.77 -7.11 7.23
CA GLU A 287 4.41 -8.14 6.40
C GLU A 287 3.85 -9.56 6.67
N ILE A 288 3.54 -9.88 7.93
CA ILE A 288 2.88 -11.14 8.27
C ILE A 288 1.44 -11.15 7.75
N TYR A 289 0.70 -10.05 7.83
CA TYR A 289 -0.62 -9.92 7.23
C TYR A 289 -0.59 -10.14 5.71
N CYS A 290 0.37 -9.53 5.02
CA CYS A 290 0.58 -9.76 3.58
C CYS A 290 0.86 -11.24 3.28
N PHE A 291 1.68 -11.91 4.11
CA PHE A 291 1.94 -13.33 3.95
C PHE A 291 0.69 -14.19 4.16
N ILE A 292 -0.13 -13.89 5.17
CA ILE A 292 -1.40 -14.59 5.42
C ILE A 292 -2.34 -14.42 4.23
N SER A 293 -2.48 -13.20 3.72
CA SER A 293 -3.45 -12.85 2.68
C SER A 293 -3.06 -13.36 1.29
N SER A 294 -1.76 -13.37 0.97
CA SER A 294 -1.26 -13.74 -0.37
C SER A 294 -0.75 -15.19 -0.46
N GLY A 295 -0.52 -15.85 0.68
CA GLY A 295 0.12 -17.16 0.74
C GLY A 295 1.63 -17.15 0.41
N SER A 296 2.21 -15.97 0.13
CA SER A 296 3.62 -15.80 -0.18
C SER A 296 4.25 -14.67 0.63
N ASN A 297 5.53 -14.78 0.96
CA ASN A 297 6.25 -13.69 1.59
C ASN A 297 7.46 -13.27 0.75
N THR A 298 7.85 -12.02 0.92
CA THR A 298 9.16 -11.55 0.47
C THR A 298 10.11 -11.66 1.66
N GLU A 299 10.80 -12.79 1.77
CA GLU A 299 11.66 -13.15 2.92
C GLU A 299 12.61 -12.01 3.32
N ILE A 300 13.18 -11.31 2.32
CA ILE A 300 14.11 -10.19 2.56
C ILE A 300 13.39 -9.03 3.27
N ILE A 301 12.17 -8.70 2.89
CA ILE A 301 11.40 -7.59 3.49
C ILE A 301 11.04 -7.95 4.93
N LEU A 302 10.44 -9.12 5.15
CA LEU A 302 10.10 -9.60 6.50
C LEU A 302 11.32 -9.66 7.41
N LYS A 303 12.43 -10.22 6.94
CA LYS A 303 13.68 -10.31 7.70
C LYS A 303 14.22 -8.92 8.07
N THR A 304 14.10 -7.96 7.17
CA THR A 304 14.53 -6.57 7.39
C THR A 304 13.63 -5.90 8.45
N ALA A 305 12.32 -6.05 8.33
CA ALA A 305 11.34 -5.52 9.29
C ALA A 305 11.57 -6.12 10.70
N VAL A 306 11.73 -7.44 10.81
CA VAL A 306 12.02 -8.14 12.08
C VAL A 306 13.34 -7.63 12.71
N ASN A 307 14.41 -7.46 11.90
CA ASN A 307 15.67 -6.95 12.41
C ASN A 307 15.55 -5.51 12.94
N ARG A 308 14.76 -4.69 12.26
CA ARG A 308 14.48 -3.31 12.66
C ARG A 308 13.69 -3.28 13.98
N LEU A 309 12.62 -4.05 14.09
CA LEU A 309 11.84 -4.14 15.32
C LEU A 309 12.70 -4.62 16.50
N ARG A 310 13.52 -5.65 16.31
CA ARG A 310 14.46 -6.11 17.35
C ARG A 310 15.41 -5.00 17.81
N LYS A 311 15.94 -4.22 16.86
CA LYS A 311 16.84 -3.10 17.16
C LYS A 311 16.13 -2.04 18.02
N GLU A 312 14.90 -1.67 17.67
CA GLU A 312 14.16 -0.67 18.43
C GLU A 312 13.72 -1.20 19.82
N LEU A 313 13.30 -2.48 19.90
CA LEU A 313 13.02 -3.14 21.19
C LEU A 313 14.26 -3.15 22.12
N LYS A 314 15.46 -3.42 21.55
CA LYS A 314 16.71 -3.34 22.33
C LYS A 314 17.02 -1.92 22.80
N LYS A 315 16.86 -0.90 21.95
CA LYS A 315 17.03 0.51 22.34
C LYS A 315 16.10 0.92 23.47
N ALA A 316 14.87 0.40 23.45
CA ALA A 316 13.87 0.64 24.50
C ALA A 316 14.11 -0.22 25.76
N GLY A 317 15.10 -1.12 25.80
CA GLY A 317 15.35 -2.02 26.92
C GLY A 317 14.37 -3.18 27.06
N LEU A 318 13.53 -3.42 26.06
CA LEU A 318 12.46 -4.41 26.06
C LEU A 318 12.91 -5.79 25.52
N LEU A 319 14.08 -5.85 24.90
CA LEU A 319 14.70 -7.06 24.39
C LEU A 319 16.19 -7.05 24.74
N LYS A 320 16.70 -8.19 25.23
CA LYS A 320 18.14 -8.38 25.55
C LYS A 320 18.98 -8.70 24.30
#